data_d95364bb3310f902797d86c9a1b51b92
#
_entry.id   d95364bb3310f902797d86c9a1b51b92
#
_cell.length_a   1.000
_cell.length_b   1.000
_cell.length_c   1.000
_cell.angle_alpha   90.00
_cell.angle_beta   90.00
_cell.angle_gamma   90.00
#
_symmetry.space_group_name_H-M   'P 1'
#
loop_
_entity.id
_entity.type
_entity.pdbx_description
1 polymer ?
#
loop_
_entity_poly.entity_id
_entity_poly.type
_entity_poly.pdbx_seq_one_letter_code
_entity_poly.pdbx_strand_id
1 'polypeptide(L)'
;MWRDSRRSHDWIAPVTERAAIVTGASSGIGLAVARMLAEEGHAVTLVARRPDKLQTAYEALLADGLEVQRVPADVGKEDDVVGAVAAHRDAYGRLDVLVNNAGVGIGAPIGELSTKRMDIQLNTNLRSIPLFYREALPMLAAAGAEHRRALVVNTASIAGKSGQPWLSIYSATKFGVVGFTQAMNKELSAQGIRSTALCPGFVDTAMADFAKEHTPGEKMIQTADIVVAVRMLLSLGPNCLVPEIVFERPAAG
;
A
#
# COMPACT_ATOMS: atom_id res chain seq x y z
N MET A 1 50.33 -18.70 -29.23
CA MET A 1 48.93 -19.19 -29.25
C MET A 1 48.28 -18.83 -27.94
N TRP A 2 47.72 -17.61 -27.88
CA TRP A 2 47.06 -17.06 -26.69
C TRP A 2 45.56 -17.38 -26.82
N ARG A 3 45.02 -18.17 -25.89
CA ARG A 3 43.58 -18.36 -25.75
C ARG A 3 43.03 -17.29 -24.83
N ASP A 4 42.28 -16.39 -25.41
CA ASP A 4 41.44 -15.37 -24.74
C ASP A 4 40.25 -16.09 -24.09
N SER A 5 40.26 -16.23 -22.76
CA SER A 5 39.12 -16.74 -21.99
C SER A 5 38.40 -15.56 -21.32
N ARG A 6 37.69 -14.78 -22.11
CA ARG A 6 36.68 -13.85 -21.55
C ARG A 6 35.50 -14.69 -21.07
N ARG A 7 35.49 -15.09 -19.81
CA ARG A 7 34.28 -15.53 -19.14
C ARG A 7 33.36 -14.33 -19.02
N SER A 8 32.27 -14.33 -19.77
CA SER A 8 31.11 -13.50 -19.51
C SER A 8 30.64 -13.79 -18.10
N HIS A 9 30.75 -12.81 -17.21
CA HIS A 9 30.06 -12.84 -15.94
C HIS A 9 28.60 -12.56 -16.27
N ASP A 10 27.84 -13.62 -16.49
CA ASP A 10 26.38 -13.53 -16.45
C ASP A 10 26.02 -13.15 -15.00
N TRP A 11 25.72 -11.88 -14.81
CA TRP A 11 25.07 -11.39 -13.62
C TRP A 11 23.65 -12.00 -13.59
N ILE A 12 23.54 -13.20 -13.01
CA ILE A 12 22.25 -13.70 -12.60
C ILE A 12 21.83 -12.75 -11.47
N ALA A 13 20.85 -11.87 -11.73
CA ALA A 13 20.23 -11.09 -10.67
C ALA A 13 19.80 -12.05 -9.55
N PRO A 14 20.01 -11.72 -8.29
CA PRO A 14 19.57 -12.59 -7.20
C PRO A 14 18.09 -12.88 -7.40
N VAL A 15 17.71 -14.15 -7.36
CA VAL A 15 16.31 -14.57 -7.47
C VAL A 15 15.63 -14.05 -6.21
N THR A 16 14.89 -12.97 -6.35
CA THR A 16 14.11 -12.41 -5.24
C THR A 16 13.04 -13.42 -4.85
N GLU A 17 13.12 -13.94 -3.63
CA GLU A 17 12.17 -14.97 -3.17
C GLU A 17 10.75 -14.40 -3.01
N ARG A 18 10.62 -13.13 -2.64
CA ARG A 18 9.33 -12.42 -2.49
C ARG A 18 9.47 -10.95 -2.82
N ALA A 19 8.42 -10.36 -3.37
CA ALA A 19 8.42 -8.95 -3.71
C ALA A 19 7.11 -8.24 -3.34
N ALA A 20 7.21 -6.93 -3.08
CA ALA A 20 6.08 -6.12 -2.69
C ALA A 20 6.06 -4.74 -3.36
N ILE A 21 4.87 -4.23 -3.63
CA ILE A 21 4.64 -2.81 -3.98
C ILE A 21 3.93 -2.14 -2.81
N VAL A 22 4.43 -0.98 -2.37
CA VAL A 22 3.77 -0.16 -1.36
C VAL A 22 3.56 1.25 -1.88
N THR A 23 2.30 1.68 -1.99
CA THR A 23 1.96 3.05 -2.39
C THR A 23 1.84 3.98 -1.18
N GLY A 24 2.17 5.27 -1.36
CA GLY A 24 2.26 6.21 -0.24
C GLY A 24 3.43 5.90 0.70
N ALA A 25 4.49 5.27 0.19
CA ALA A 25 5.60 4.73 0.96
C ALA A 25 6.65 5.76 1.42
N SER A 26 6.44 7.06 1.18
CA SER A 26 7.40 8.10 1.59
C SER A 26 7.25 8.55 3.05
N SER A 27 6.23 8.09 3.79
CA SER A 27 5.98 8.45 5.20
C SER A 27 4.88 7.61 5.84
N GLY A 28 4.71 7.75 7.14
CA GLY A 28 3.57 7.22 7.90
C GLY A 28 3.38 5.70 7.75
N ILE A 29 2.13 5.27 7.61
CA ILE A 29 1.76 3.85 7.51
C ILE A 29 2.51 3.16 6.36
N GLY A 30 2.51 3.78 5.17
CA GLY A 30 3.15 3.18 3.99
C GLY A 30 4.64 2.93 4.18
N LEU A 31 5.38 3.89 4.75
CA LEU A 31 6.80 3.71 5.03
C LEU A 31 7.04 2.64 6.10
N ALA A 32 6.25 2.63 7.16
CA ALA A 32 6.38 1.63 8.23
C ALA A 32 6.11 0.20 7.73
N VAL A 33 5.08 0.02 6.89
CA VAL A 33 4.76 -1.28 6.28
C VAL A 33 5.84 -1.68 5.26
N ALA A 34 6.34 -0.74 4.45
CA ALA A 34 7.40 -1.01 3.47
C ALA A 34 8.69 -1.47 4.18
N ARG A 35 9.08 -0.81 5.27
CA ARG A 35 10.22 -1.21 6.10
C ARG A 35 10.04 -2.64 6.63
N MET A 36 8.91 -2.93 7.24
CA MET A 36 8.62 -4.25 7.79
C MET A 36 8.71 -5.35 6.72
N LEU A 37 8.13 -5.11 5.54
CA LEU A 37 8.19 -6.07 4.43
C LEU A 37 9.63 -6.32 3.96
N ALA A 38 10.44 -5.26 3.87
CA ALA A 38 11.85 -5.38 3.50
C ALA A 38 12.68 -6.10 4.58
N GLU A 39 12.45 -5.81 5.86
CA GLU A 39 13.07 -6.52 7.00
C GLU A 39 12.68 -8.02 7.03
N GLU A 40 11.52 -8.39 6.50
CA GLU A 40 11.07 -9.78 6.35
C GLU A 40 11.49 -10.42 5.02
N GLY A 41 12.41 -9.80 4.29
CA GLY A 41 13.04 -10.38 3.10
C GLY A 41 12.27 -10.18 1.80
N HIS A 42 11.32 -9.23 1.74
CA HIS A 42 10.71 -8.85 0.46
C HIS A 42 11.57 -7.78 -0.23
N ALA A 43 11.75 -7.90 -1.54
CA ALA A 43 12.18 -6.77 -2.35
C ALA A 43 11.03 -5.79 -2.53
N VAL A 44 11.19 -4.52 -2.12
CA VAL A 44 10.08 -3.58 -2.01
C VAL A 44 10.19 -2.42 -2.99
N THR A 45 9.17 -2.24 -3.82
CA THR A 45 8.99 -1.02 -4.61
C THR A 45 8.22 0.02 -3.79
N LEU A 46 8.91 1.11 -3.47
CA LEU A 46 8.35 2.28 -2.80
C LEU A 46 7.74 3.20 -3.86
N VAL A 47 6.43 3.45 -3.79
CA VAL A 47 5.73 4.34 -4.72
C VAL A 47 5.19 5.55 -3.97
N ALA A 48 5.55 6.77 -4.38
CA ALA A 48 4.99 8.00 -3.84
C ALA A 48 5.12 9.17 -4.81
N ARG A 49 4.26 10.18 -4.66
CA ARG A 49 4.18 11.32 -5.58
C ARG A 49 5.34 12.31 -5.46
N ARG A 50 5.86 12.51 -4.24
CA ARG A 50 6.91 13.51 -3.99
C ARG A 50 8.29 12.88 -4.08
N PRO A 51 9.09 13.22 -5.13
CA PRO A 51 10.37 12.56 -5.37
C PRO A 51 11.40 12.80 -4.24
N ASP A 52 11.44 14.00 -3.67
CA ASP A 52 12.32 14.39 -2.56
C ASP A 52 12.10 13.55 -1.30
N LYS A 53 10.84 13.48 -0.84
CA LYS A 53 10.49 12.67 0.33
C LYS A 53 10.66 11.18 0.09
N LEU A 54 10.38 10.73 -1.14
CA LEU A 54 10.58 9.34 -1.50
C LEU A 54 12.06 8.98 -1.54
N GLN A 55 12.91 9.90 -2.02
CA GLN A 55 14.36 9.73 -1.99
C GLN A 55 14.89 9.57 -0.57
N THR A 56 14.48 10.45 0.35
CA THR A 56 14.88 10.36 1.77
C THR A 56 14.47 9.02 2.40
N ALA A 57 13.23 8.56 2.14
CA ALA A 57 12.75 7.29 2.64
C ALA A 57 13.54 6.09 2.04
N TYR A 58 13.81 6.14 0.73
CA TYR A 58 14.60 5.13 0.04
C TYR A 58 16.03 5.04 0.59
N GLU A 59 16.72 6.17 0.74
CA GLU A 59 18.10 6.21 1.26
C GLU A 59 18.19 5.66 2.68
N ALA A 60 17.21 5.97 3.53
CA ALA A 60 17.16 5.45 4.89
C ALA A 60 17.02 3.91 4.94
N LEU A 61 16.15 3.34 4.07
CA LEU A 61 15.99 1.89 3.99
C LEU A 61 17.21 1.20 3.36
N LEU A 62 17.79 1.82 2.34
CA LEU A 62 18.98 1.31 1.68
C LEU A 62 20.20 1.31 2.63
N ALA A 63 20.35 2.35 3.48
CA ALA A 63 21.41 2.44 4.47
C ALA A 63 21.30 1.34 5.53
N ASP A 64 20.11 0.84 5.80
CA ASP A 64 19.86 -0.31 6.69
C ASP A 64 20.06 -1.66 5.96
N GLY A 65 20.54 -1.65 4.71
CA GLY A 65 20.84 -2.86 3.92
C GLY A 65 19.60 -3.55 3.34
N LEU A 66 18.45 -2.87 3.29
CA LEU A 66 17.20 -3.45 2.81
C LEU A 66 17.10 -3.38 1.28
N GLU A 67 16.51 -4.42 0.67
CA GLU A 67 16.31 -4.50 -0.78
C GLU A 67 15.10 -3.67 -1.19
N VAL A 68 15.36 -2.46 -1.68
CA VAL A 68 14.32 -1.50 -2.05
C VAL A 68 14.63 -0.82 -3.38
N GLN A 69 13.58 -0.48 -4.14
CA GLN A 69 13.64 0.50 -5.22
C GLN A 69 12.60 1.60 -4.98
N ARG A 70 12.74 2.73 -5.65
CA ARG A 70 11.80 3.84 -5.59
C ARG A 70 11.26 4.20 -6.96
N VAL A 71 9.95 4.45 -7.03
CA VAL A 71 9.27 4.91 -8.25
C VAL A 71 8.42 6.13 -7.91
N PRO A 72 8.85 7.34 -8.29
CA PRO A 72 8.03 8.53 -8.17
C PRO A 72 6.81 8.40 -9.09
N ALA A 73 5.59 8.41 -8.53
CA ALA A 73 4.35 8.27 -9.29
C ALA A 73 3.17 8.95 -8.56
N ASP A 74 2.32 9.63 -9.30
CA ASP A 74 1.01 10.09 -8.84
C ASP A 74 -0.03 9.01 -9.12
N VAL A 75 -0.41 8.27 -8.10
CA VAL A 75 -1.37 7.16 -8.23
C VAL A 75 -2.75 7.59 -8.75
N GLY A 76 -3.05 8.89 -8.74
CA GLY A 76 -4.25 9.45 -9.37
C GLY A 76 -4.21 9.47 -10.91
N LYS A 77 -3.05 9.19 -11.51
CA LYS A 77 -2.81 9.13 -12.95
C LYS A 77 -2.59 7.69 -13.39
N GLU A 78 -3.33 7.25 -14.38
CA GLU A 78 -3.27 5.87 -14.87
C GLU A 78 -1.90 5.52 -15.44
N ASP A 79 -1.31 6.40 -16.26
CA ASP A 79 0.01 6.18 -16.87
C ASP A 79 1.11 6.01 -15.81
N ASP A 80 1.04 6.77 -14.71
CA ASP A 80 1.98 6.65 -13.60
C ASP A 80 1.83 5.30 -12.87
N VAL A 81 0.59 4.79 -12.73
CA VAL A 81 0.32 3.46 -12.13
C VAL A 81 0.87 2.36 -13.03
N VAL A 82 0.59 2.42 -14.34
CA VAL A 82 1.13 1.48 -15.34
C VAL A 82 2.65 1.48 -15.28
N GLY A 83 3.27 2.65 -15.28
CA GLY A 83 4.74 2.79 -15.20
C GLY A 83 5.32 2.23 -13.90
N ALA A 84 4.65 2.43 -12.77
CA ALA A 84 5.11 1.93 -11.47
C ALA A 84 5.07 0.40 -11.40
N VAL A 85 4.01 -0.23 -11.90
CA VAL A 85 3.90 -1.69 -11.94
C VAL A 85 4.88 -2.29 -12.95
N ALA A 86 5.08 -1.64 -14.10
CA ALA A 86 6.07 -2.05 -15.08
C ALA A 86 7.50 -2.02 -14.50
N ALA A 87 7.88 -0.93 -13.84
CA ALA A 87 9.18 -0.80 -13.18
C ALA A 87 9.40 -1.88 -12.10
N HIS A 88 8.36 -2.22 -11.35
CA HIS A 88 8.42 -3.32 -10.38
C HIS A 88 8.63 -4.68 -11.06
N ARG A 89 7.86 -4.96 -12.11
CA ARG A 89 7.98 -6.20 -12.87
C ARG A 89 9.37 -6.36 -13.48
N ASP A 90 9.92 -5.27 -14.06
CA ASP A 90 11.21 -5.29 -14.72
C ASP A 90 12.37 -5.49 -13.73
N ALA A 91 12.21 -5.02 -12.47
CA ALA A 91 13.19 -5.21 -11.41
C ALA A 91 13.13 -6.60 -10.76
N TYR A 92 11.93 -7.11 -10.48
CA TYR A 92 11.76 -8.28 -9.61
C TYR A 92 11.00 -9.45 -10.26
N GLY A 93 10.25 -9.23 -11.33
CA GLY A 93 9.54 -10.27 -12.08
C GLY A 93 8.38 -10.95 -11.34
N ARG A 94 8.13 -10.62 -10.07
CA ARG A 94 7.09 -11.23 -9.21
C ARG A 94 6.44 -10.20 -8.30
N LEU A 95 5.25 -10.50 -7.78
CA LEU A 95 4.59 -9.69 -6.76
C LEU A 95 3.78 -10.58 -5.82
N ASP A 96 4.16 -10.61 -4.56
CA ASP A 96 3.51 -11.39 -3.51
C ASP A 96 2.60 -10.53 -2.64
N VAL A 97 2.96 -9.25 -2.45
CA VAL A 97 2.23 -8.30 -1.61
C VAL A 97 2.03 -6.97 -2.33
N LEU A 98 0.78 -6.54 -2.44
CA LEU A 98 0.41 -5.19 -2.91
C LEU A 98 -0.22 -4.41 -1.77
N VAL A 99 0.36 -3.25 -1.41
CA VAL A 99 -0.18 -2.36 -0.38
C VAL A 99 -0.64 -1.05 -1.02
N ASN A 100 -1.94 -0.93 -1.24
CA ASN A 100 -2.61 0.27 -1.70
C ASN A 100 -2.87 1.18 -0.49
N ASN A 101 -1.87 2.00 -0.14
CA ASN A 101 -1.93 2.87 1.04
C ASN A 101 -1.94 4.37 0.67
N ALA A 102 -1.56 4.74 -0.55
CA ALA A 102 -1.63 6.14 -0.97
C ALA A 102 -3.03 6.71 -0.79
N GLY A 103 -3.12 7.89 -0.19
CA GLY A 103 -4.40 8.54 0.06
C GLY A 103 -4.24 10.01 0.42
N VAL A 104 -5.35 10.74 0.30
CA VAL A 104 -5.48 12.14 0.70
C VAL A 104 -6.80 12.36 1.44
N GLY A 105 -6.77 13.15 2.51
CA GLY A 105 -7.95 13.59 3.23
C GLY A 105 -8.19 15.08 2.95
N ILE A 106 -9.31 15.44 2.34
CA ILE A 106 -9.66 16.83 2.07
C ILE A 106 -11.05 17.08 2.67
N GLY A 107 -11.08 17.79 3.78
CA GLY A 107 -12.33 18.17 4.46
C GLY A 107 -12.84 19.53 3.95
N ALA A 108 -14.17 19.63 3.77
CA ALA A 108 -14.90 20.88 3.60
C ALA A 108 -16.40 20.63 3.75
N PRO A 109 -17.20 21.67 4.11
CA PRO A 109 -18.65 21.64 3.90
C PRO A 109 -18.96 21.34 2.44
N ILE A 110 -20.03 20.58 2.17
CA ILE A 110 -20.33 20.11 0.78
C ILE A 110 -20.50 21.27 -0.20
N GLY A 111 -21.07 22.40 0.23
CA GLY A 111 -21.24 23.58 -0.62
C GLY A 111 -19.94 24.31 -0.99
N GLU A 112 -18.82 24.03 -0.30
CA GLU A 112 -17.51 24.64 -0.51
C GLU A 112 -16.53 23.68 -1.21
N LEU A 113 -16.96 22.46 -1.48
CA LEU A 113 -16.08 21.44 -2.05
C LEU A 113 -16.02 21.57 -3.58
N SER A 114 -14.90 22.04 -4.11
CA SER A 114 -14.73 22.17 -5.56
C SER A 114 -14.58 20.81 -6.24
N THR A 115 -14.99 20.72 -7.52
CA THR A 115 -14.80 19.52 -8.37
C THR A 115 -13.36 19.02 -8.33
N LYS A 116 -12.38 19.93 -8.46
CA LYS A 116 -10.96 19.56 -8.38
C LYS A 116 -10.61 18.82 -7.09
N ARG A 117 -11.13 19.27 -5.93
CA ARG A 117 -10.88 18.62 -4.63
C ARG A 117 -11.60 17.27 -4.51
N MET A 118 -12.77 17.13 -5.15
CA MET A 118 -13.47 15.85 -5.26
C MET A 118 -12.67 14.87 -6.12
N ASP A 119 -12.27 15.27 -7.33
CA ASP A 119 -11.53 14.43 -8.28
C ASP A 119 -10.20 13.94 -7.71
N ILE A 120 -9.46 14.81 -7.02
CA ILE A 120 -8.22 14.41 -6.34
C ILE A 120 -8.47 13.26 -5.37
N GLN A 121 -9.53 13.34 -4.56
CA GLN A 121 -9.85 12.27 -3.59
C GLN A 121 -10.33 11.00 -4.30
N LEU A 122 -11.25 11.12 -5.26
CA LEU A 122 -11.76 9.99 -6.02
C LEU A 122 -10.63 9.26 -6.76
N ASN A 123 -9.78 10.01 -7.44
CA ASN A 123 -8.69 9.42 -8.22
C ASN A 123 -7.62 8.79 -7.32
N THR A 124 -7.21 9.48 -6.24
CA THR A 124 -6.14 8.99 -5.38
C THR A 124 -6.59 7.87 -4.45
N ASN A 125 -7.76 8.03 -3.79
CA ASN A 125 -8.18 7.11 -2.72
C ASN A 125 -8.93 5.89 -3.23
N LEU A 126 -9.59 6.00 -4.39
CA LEU A 126 -10.46 4.93 -4.89
C LEU A 126 -10.04 4.43 -6.27
N ARG A 127 -10.00 5.29 -7.30
CA ARG A 127 -9.71 4.85 -8.68
C ARG A 127 -8.32 4.23 -8.83
N SER A 128 -7.33 4.67 -8.07
CA SER A 128 -5.98 4.11 -8.11
C SER A 128 -5.95 2.61 -7.76
N ILE A 129 -6.78 2.18 -6.83
CA ILE A 129 -6.77 0.79 -6.31
C ILE A 129 -7.10 -0.22 -7.42
N PRO A 130 -8.25 -0.15 -8.12
CA PRO A 130 -8.53 -1.05 -9.23
C PRO A 130 -7.49 -0.96 -10.37
N LEU A 131 -6.87 0.19 -10.59
CA LEU A 131 -5.78 0.30 -11.56
C LEU A 131 -4.57 -0.55 -11.14
N PHE A 132 -4.11 -0.45 -9.88
CA PHE A 132 -3.04 -1.32 -9.39
C PHE A 132 -3.42 -2.80 -9.43
N TYR A 133 -4.66 -3.16 -9.06
CA TYR A 133 -5.12 -4.55 -9.19
C TYR A 133 -5.01 -5.05 -10.63
N ARG A 134 -5.53 -4.28 -11.60
CA ARG A 134 -5.53 -4.65 -13.01
C ARG A 134 -4.11 -4.89 -13.54
N GLU A 135 -3.22 -3.95 -13.29
CA GLU A 135 -1.84 -4.01 -13.81
C GLU A 135 -1.00 -5.08 -13.09
N ALA A 136 -1.24 -5.28 -11.78
CA ALA A 136 -0.48 -6.23 -10.97
C ALA A 136 -1.04 -7.66 -11.01
N LEU A 137 -2.27 -7.86 -11.50
CA LEU A 137 -2.97 -9.15 -11.45
C LEU A 137 -2.15 -10.34 -12.00
N PRO A 138 -1.45 -10.23 -13.14
CA PRO A 138 -0.67 -11.37 -13.63
C PRO A 138 0.40 -11.86 -12.64
N MET A 139 1.10 -10.96 -11.97
CA MET A 139 2.13 -11.30 -10.98
C MET A 139 1.52 -11.84 -9.68
N LEU A 140 0.44 -11.20 -9.19
CA LEU A 140 -0.30 -11.67 -8.02
C LEU A 140 -0.89 -13.07 -8.25
N ALA A 141 -1.43 -13.34 -9.43
CA ALA A 141 -1.98 -14.65 -9.78
C ALA A 141 -0.89 -15.73 -9.85
N ALA A 142 0.28 -15.40 -10.38
CA ALA A 142 1.43 -16.31 -10.37
C ALA A 142 1.87 -16.66 -8.94
N ALA A 143 2.03 -15.67 -8.06
CA ALA A 143 2.33 -15.89 -6.65
C ALA A 143 1.22 -16.65 -5.93
N GLY A 144 -0.05 -16.33 -6.21
CA GLY A 144 -1.21 -17.04 -5.68
C GLY A 144 -1.24 -18.51 -6.10
N ALA A 145 -0.90 -18.82 -7.34
CA ALA A 145 -0.78 -20.20 -7.84
C ALA A 145 0.37 -20.97 -7.17
N GLU A 146 1.48 -20.28 -6.89
CA GLU A 146 2.69 -20.87 -6.29
C GLU A 146 2.45 -21.26 -4.81
N HIS A 147 1.98 -20.33 -3.98
CA HIS A 147 1.94 -20.55 -2.53
C HIS A 147 0.58 -20.25 -1.87
N ARG A 148 -0.45 -19.85 -2.63
CA ARG A 148 -1.81 -19.53 -2.18
C ARG A 148 -1.89 -18.44 -1.09
N ARG A 149 -0.95 -17.50 -1.08
CA ARG A 149 -0.81 -16.47 -0.04
C ARG A 149 -0.53 -15.08 -0.61
N ALA A 150 -0.76 -14.87 -1.92
CA ALA A 150 -0.67 -13.51 -2.46
C ALA A 150 -1.63 -12.60 -1.67
N LEU A 151 -1.14 -11.45 -1.22
CA LEU A 151 -1.87 -10.56 -0.31
C LEU A 151 -2.01 -9.17 -0.91
N VAL A 152 -3.23 -8.65 -0.92
CA VAL A 152 -3.46 -7.23 -1.19
C VAL A 152 -4.03 -6.55 0.06
N VAL A 153 -3.38 -5.48 0.49
CA VAL A 153 -3.81 -4.65 1.61
C VAL A 153 -4.28 -3.30 1.08
N ASN A 154 -5.54 -2.96 1.34
CA ASN A 154 -6.12 -1.69 0.92
C ASN A 154 -6.39 -0.82 2.15
N THR A 155 -5.73 0.34 2.25
CA THR A 155 -5.93 1.27 3.38
C THR A 155 -7.23 2.05 3.19
N ALA A 156 -8.28 1.60 3.89
CA ALA A 156 -9.54 2.31 4.04
C ALA A 156 -9.46 3.34 5.20
N SER A 157 -10.45 3.37 6.06
CA SER A 157 -10.55 4.22 7.26
C SER A 157 -11.79 3.82 8.05
N ILE A 158 -11.91 4.21 9.33
CA ILE A 158 -13.19 4.24 10.04
C ILE A 158 -14.24 5.10 9.32
N ALA A 159 -13.79 6.11 8.54
CA ALA A 159 -14.66 6.88 7.65
C ALA A 159 -15.25 6.05 6.49
N GLY A 160 -14.77 4.84 6.26
CA GLY A 160 -15.38 3.82 5.38
C GLY A 160 -16.37 2.91 6.09
N LYS A 161 -16.61 3.11 7.40
CA LYS A 161 -17.57 2.38 8.24
C LYS A 161 -18.69 3.29 8.73
N SER A 162 -18.37 4.56 8.93
CA SER A 162 -19.32 5.59 9.34
C SER A 162 -18.97 6.91 8.66
N GLY A 163 -19.93 7.53 7.97
CA GLY A 163 -19.73 8.82 7.29
C GLY A 163 -19.39 9.91 8.28
N GLN A 164 -18.38 10.71 7.94
CA GLN A 164 -17.90 11.78 8.81
C GLN A 164 -18.34 13.16 8.27
N PRO A 165 -18.83 14.06 9.11
CA PRO A 165 -19.15 15.43 8.69
C PRO A 165 -17.89 16.09 8.10
N TRP A 166 -18.09 16.92 7.07
CA TRP A 166 -17.04 17.61 6.28
C TRP A 166 -16.09 16.71 5.51
N LEU A 167 -16.20 15.38 5.64
CA LEU A 167 -15.41 14.38 4.94
C LEU A 167 -16.29 13.52 4.02
N SER A 168 -17.32 14.08 3.41
CA SER A 168 -18.32 13.34 2.62
C SER A 168 -17.67 12.54 1.47
N ILE A 169 -16.84 13.18 0.63
CA ILE A 169 -16.15 12.51 -0.48
C ILE A 169 -15.08 11.54 0.04
N TYR A 170 -14.31 11.95 1.06
CA TYR A 170 -13.37 11.04 1.70
C TYR A 170 -14.06 9.78 2.21
N SER A 171 -15.15 9.93 2.94
CA SER A 171 -15.95 8.79 3.44
C SER A 171 -16.45 7.93 2.29
N ALA A 172 -17.03 8.54 1.25
CA ALA A 172 -17.49 7.80 0.07
C ALA A 172 -16.37 6.98 -0.58
N THR A 173 -15.15 7.57 -0.73
CA THR A 173 -13.99 6.82 -1.25
C THR A 173 -13.63 5.64 -0.35
N LYS A 174 -13.65 5.82 0.98
CA LYS A 174 -13.25 4.79 1.93
C LYS A 174 -14.30 3.67 2.08
N PHE A 175 -15.60 3.98 1.98
CA PHE A 175 -16.65 2.97 1.80
C PHE A 175 -16.46 2.20 0.50
N GLY A 176 -16.14 2.89 -0.61
CA GLY A 176 -15.82 2.27 -1.89
C GLY A 176 -14.66 1.29 -1.81
N VAL A 177 -13.60 1.63 -1.07
CA VAL A 177 -12.45 0.73 -0.85
C VAL A 177 -12.87 -0.54 -0.11
N VAL A 178 -13.70 -0.44 0.92
CA VAL A 178 -14.20 -1.62 1.67
C VAL A 178 -15.02 -2.51 0.73
N GLY A 179 -15.99 -1.93 0.00
CA GLY A 179 -16.85 -2.69 -0.93
C GLY A 179 -16.03 -3.33 -2.07
N PHE A 180 -15.07 -2.60 -2.65
CA PHE A 180 -14.17 -3.12 -3.67
C PHE A 180 -13.33 -4.29 -3.14
N THR A 181 -12.76 -4.18 -1.93
CA THR A 181 -11.98 -5.26 -1.31
C THR A 181 -12.81 -6.53 -1.13
N GLN A 182 -14.06 -6.39 -0.69
CA GLN A 182 -14.98 -7.52 -0.55
C GLN A 182 -15.28 -8.18 -1.90
N ALA A 183 -15.47 -7.40 -2.97
CA ALA A 183 -15.69 -7.90 -4.31
C ALA A 183 -14.46 -8.69 -4.82
N MET A 184 -13.26 -8.14 -4.65
CA MET A 184 -12.02 -8.80 -5.06
C MET A 184 -11.76 -10.11 -4.33
N ASN A 185 -12.15 -10.22 -3.07
CA ASN A 185 -12.08 -11.50 -2.36
C ASN A 185 -12.99 -12.58 -2.98
N LYS A 186 -14.20 -12.20 -3.42
CA LYS A 186 -15.11 -13.13 -4.10
C LYS A 186 -14.59 -13.54 -5.48
N GLU A 187 -13.90 -12.64 -6.16
CA GLU A 187 -13.40 -12.85 -7.52
C GLU A 187 -12.08 -13.61 -7.54
N LEU A 188 -11.13 -13.29 -6.63
CA LEU A 188 -9.74 -13.68 -6.74
C LEU A 188 -9.26 -14.71 -5.69
N SER A 189 -10.02 -14.97 -4.62
CA SER A 189 -9.57 -15.88 -3.56
C SER A 189 -9.33 -17.31 -4.05
N ALA A 190 -10.10 -17.79 -5.04
CA ALA A 190 -9.87 -19.09 -5.66
C ALA A 190 -8.50 -19.18 -6.37
N GLN A 191 -7.95 -18.05 -6.82
CA GLN A 191 -6.62 -17.95 -7.41
C GLN A 191 -5.50 -17.80 -6.36
N GLY A 192 -5.82 -17.90 -5.07
CA GLY A 192 -4.84 -17.76 -3.98
C GLY A 192 -4.47 -16.31 -3.64
N ILE A 193 -5.26 -15.34 -4.12
CA ILE A 193 -5.09 -13.91 -3.83
C ILE A 193 -6.11 -13.52 -2.76
N ARG A 194 -5.63 -12.99 -1.63
CA ARG A 194 -6.45 -12.51 -0.52
C ARG A 194 -6.35 -11.00 -0.41
N SER A 195 -7.46 -10.35 -0.09
CA SER A 195 -7.52 -8.90 0.04
C SER A 195 -8.06 -8.52 1.41
N THR A 196 -7.43 -7.53 2.06
CA THR A 196 -7.87 -7.00 3.36
C THR A 196 -8.00 -5.49 3.30
N ALA A 197 -9.13 -4.96 3.76
CA ALA A 197 -9.30 -3.54 4.01
C ALA A 197 -8.86 -3.22 5.44
N LEU A 198 -7.88 -2.33 5.60
CA LEU A 198 -7.52 -1.77 6.90
C LEU A 198 -8.33 -0.49 7.12
N CYS A 199 -9.09 -0.43 8.20
CA CYS A 199 -9.99 0.66 8.54
C CYS A 199 -9.52 1.38 9.83
N PRO A 200 -8.39 2.11 9.80
CA PRO A 200 -7.91 2.80 10.99
C PRO A 200 -8.69 4.09 11.28
N GLY A 201 -8.76 4.41 12.57
CA GLY A 201 -9.06 5.74 13.07
C GLY A 201 -7.88 6.68 12.87
N PHE A 202 -7.70 7.65 13.79
CA PHE A 202 -6.53 8.54 13.73
C PHE A 202 -5.24 7.78 14.07
N VAL A 203 -4.36 7.67 13.08
CA VAL A 203 -3.00 7.14 13.24
C VAL A 203 -2.03 8.31 13.34
N ASP A 204 -1.05 8.26 14.24
CA ASP A 204 -0.04 9.30 14.40
C ASP A 204 0.84 9.40 13.16
N THR A 205 0.41 10.24 12.25
CA THR A 205 1.06 10.54 10.97
C THR A 205 0.79 11.98 10.58
N ALA A 206 1.55 12.52 9.65
CA ALA A 206 1.33 13.88 9.14
C ALA A 206 -0.09 14.10 8.55
N MET A 207 -0.81 13.04 8.15
CA MET A 207 -2.19 13.16 7.69
C MET A 207 -3.15 13.51 8.84
N ALA A 208 -2.83 13.13 10.07
CA ALA A 208 -3.63 13.37 11.25
C ALA A 208 -3.18 14.60 12.07
N ASP A 209 -2.20 15.39 11.59
CA ASP A 209 -1.67 16.54 12.31
C ASP A 209 -2.76 17.56 12.69
N PHE A 210 -3.78 17.72 11.85
CA PHE A 210 -4.93 18.60 12.14
C PHE A 210 -5.72 18.17 13.39
N ALA A 211 -5.65 16.92 13.78
CA ALA A 211 -6.37 16.38 14.93
C ALA A 211 -5.54 16.43 16.22
N LYS A 212 -4.24 16.74 16.14
CA LYS A 212 -3.31 16.70 17.28
C LYS A 212 -3.62 17.74 18.35
N GLU A 213 -4.29 18.83 18.00
CA GLU A 213 -4.78 19.83 18.95
C GLU A 213 -5.79 19.23 19.95
N HIS A 214 -6.60 18.28 19.50
CA HIS A 214 -7.64 17.65 20.33
C HIS A 214 -7.28 16.21 20.76
N THR A 215 -6.36 15.58 20.04
CA THR A 215 -5.90 14.22 20.30
C THR A 215 -4.39 14.18 20.09
N PRO A 216 -3.59 14.31 21.16
CA PRO A 216 -2.13 14.20 21.08
C PRO A 216 -1.68 12.90 20.42
N GLY A 217 -0.55 12.94 19.71
CA GLY A 217 -0.05 11.81 18.91
C GLY A 217 0.13 10.52 19.71
N GLU A 218 0.57 10.62 20.97
CA GLU A 218 0.72 9.47 21.89
C GLU A 218 -0.61 8.80 22.27
N LYS A 219 -1.74 9.48 22.05
CA LYS A 219 -3.10 8.95 22.24
C LYS A 219 -3.73 8.48 20.93
N MET A 220 -3.03 8.60 19.81
CA MET A 220 -3.47 8.07 18.52
C MET A 220 -3.02 6.60 18.37
N ILE A 221 -3.62 5.90 17.41
CA ILE A 221 -3.11 4.61 16.94
C ILE A 221 -1.72 4.84 16.37
N GLN A 222 -0.78 3.95 16.66
CA GLN A 222 0.58 4.07 16.15
C GLN A 222 0.73 3.33 14.81
N THR A 223 1.66 3.76 13.97
CA THR A 223 1.97 3.03 12.73
C THR A 223 2.41 1.59 13.02
N ALA A 224 3.02 1.35 14.17
CA ALA A 224 3.40 0.02 14.62
C ALA A 224 2.20 -0.93 14.80
N ASP A 225 1.04 -0.42 15.24
CA ASP A 225 -0.18 -1.24 15.36
C ASP A 225 -0.65 -1.73 14.00
N ILE A 226 -0.54 -0.89 12.97
CA ILE A 226 -0.87 -1.26 11.59
C ILE A 226 0.13 -2.29 11.05
N VAL A 227 1.42 -2.11 11.34
CA VAL A 227 2.48 -3.07 10.98
C VAL A 227 2.20 -4.45 11.58
N VAL A 228 1.83 -4.53 12.86
CA VAL A 228 1.46 -5.79 13.53
C VAL A 228 0.31 -6.50 12.81
N ALA A 229 -0.71 -5.75 12.38
CA ALA A 229 -1.83 -6.33 11.65
C ALA A 229 -1.41 -6.86 10.27
N VAL A 230 -0.58 -6.13 9.52
CA VAL A 230 -0.08 -6.62 8.21
C VAL A 230 0.79 -7.86 8.40
N ARG A 231 1.65 -7.89 9.42
CA ARG A 231 2.47 -9.06 9.77
C ARG A 231 1.60 -10.27 10.12
N MET A 232 0.53 -10.06 10.89
CA MET A 232 -0.45 -11.11 11.16
C MET A 232 -1.07 -11.66 9.87
N LEU A 233 -1.50 -10.80 8.94
CA LEU A 233 -2.08 -11.23 7.66
C LEU A 233 -1.11 -12.09 6.83
N LEU A 234 0.18 -11.77 6.84
CA LEU A 234 1.23 -12.54 6.17
C LEU A 234 1.42 -13.92 6.79
N SER A 235 1.25 -14.04 8.12
CA SER A 235 1.43 -15.30 8.86
C SER A 235 0.26 -16.27 8.72
N LEU A 236 -0.91 -15.82 8.29
CA LEU A 236 -2.12 -16.65 8.18
C LEU A 236 -1.97 -17.75 7.13
N GLY A 237 -2.51 -18.92 7.44
CA GLY A 237 -2.58 -20.04 6.50
C GLY A 237 -3.42 -19.73 5.25
N PRO A 238 -3.26 -20.53 4.18
CA PRO A 238 -3.89 -20.25 2.88
C PRO A 238 -5.42 -20.32 2.89
N ASN A 239 -6.00 -20.97 3.87
CA ASN A 239 -7.45 -21.12 4.00
C ASN A 239 -8.10 -20.08 4.95
N CYS A 240 -7.31 -19.12 5.44
CA CYS A 240 -7.78 -18.05 6.30
C CYS A 240 -7.84 -16.73 5.54
N LEU A 241 -9.03 -16.14 5.48
CA LEU A 241 -9.30 -14.84 4.87
C LEU A 241 -9.79 -13.88 5.95
N VAL A 242 -9.11 -12.75 6.11
CA VAL A 242 -9.55 -11.63 6.95
C VAL A 242 -9.92 -10.46 6.02
N PRO A 243 -11.21 -10.25 5.72
CA PRO A 243 -11.62 -9.27 4.71
C PRO A 243 -11.43 -7.82 5.18
N GLU A 244 -11.43 -7.61 6.51
CA GLU A 244 -11.38 -6.27 7.09
C GLU A 244 -10.77 -6.30 8.49
N ILE A 245 -10.01 -5.25 8.85
CA ILE A 245 -9.54 -5.00 10.21
C ILE A 245 -9.87 -3.54 10.54
N VAL A 246 -10.65 -3.35 11.61
CA VAL A 246 -11.00 -2.03 12.13
C VAL A 246 -10.11 -1.71 13.33
N PHE A 247 -9.51 -0.52 13.34
CA PHE A 247 -8.69 -0.04 14.45
C PHE A 247 -9.37 1.20 15.04
N GLU A 248 -9.81 1.09 16.26
CA GLU A 248 -10.41 2.17 17.02
C GLU A 248 -9.59 2.47 18.28
N ARG A 249 -9.63 3.71 18.69
CA ARG A 249 -9.07 4.08 19.99
C ARG A 249 -10.05 3.69 21.10
N PRO A 250 -9.57 3.23 22.25
CA PRO A 250 -10.43 3.12 23.43
C PRO A 250 -11.14 4.46 23.69
N ALA A 251 -12.39 4.41 24.14
CA ALA A 251 -13.08 5.60 24.59
C ALA A 251 -12.24 6.28 25.68
N ALA A 252 -12.08 7.59 25.58
CA ALA A 252 -11.47 8.35 26.69
C ALA A 252 -12.40 8.20 27.89
N GLY A 253 -11.89 7.59 28.95
CA GLY A 253 -12.58 7.52 30.23
C GLY A 253 -12.68 8.88 30.88
#